data_e5fec377667d3c46638cad5a78abb411
#
_entry.id   e5fec377667d3c46638cad5a78abb411
#
_cell.length_a   1.000
_cell.length_b   1.000
_cell.length_c   1.000
_cell.angle_alpha   90.00
_cell.angle_beta   90.00
_cell.angle_gamma   90.00
#
_symmetry.space_group_name_H-M   'P 1'
#
loop_
_entity.id
_entity.type
_entity.pdbx_description
1 polymer ?
#
loop_
_entity_poly.entity_id
_entity_poly.type
_entity_poly.pdbx_seq_one_letter_code
_entity_poly.pdbx_strand_id
1 'polypeptide(L)'
;MKHPLVAVVGAGDRSTQAVLAAAALRRAAQQAGMSIRVEVRTPQGTLTPLADPLGDGPVLLIGDGDLDAARFGAQQRIVATLDDVLADASAVLARASTAAPAAPAARIVAITSCPTGIAHTFMAAEGIQQAAKALGYPVRVETQGSVGARDTLSDDEIRSADLVLIAADTQVDLSRFVGKRVYKSATKPAINDGKALIARALDQAQIHGASGTATAAGSATTTSTAPARAARTGPYQHLMTGVSFMLPFVTAGGLLIALAFALGGIYAFDDAHKGTLAWSLFQIGAKAGFVLMVPALAGYIAFSIADRPGIAPGMIGGLVAANLGAGFLGGIAAGFIAGYGVAGLNRLIRLPRHLEGLKPVLILPVLGTLLTGLLMIDVVGGPVADLLAALTSWLRGMQGSSAVLLGLLIGAMMAFDMGGPVNKAAYAFSTGLLASEVYSPMAAAMVAGMTAPIGLAMATRLFADRFTLEEREAGNAAGVLGLAFVTEGAIPFAARDPLRVIPSLVLGSAVAGAISMAVGAELKVPHGGIFVLPIPNAVTHLGGYLLALLAGSLLTAVCLRLLKKPAPPA
;
A
#
# COMPACT_ATOMS: atom_id res chain seq x y z
N MET A 1 8.17 -0.89 -47.37
CA MET A 1 8.57 0.41 -47.96
C MET A 1 9.16 1.23 -46.85
N LYS A 2 10.44 1.61 -46.94
CA LYS A 2 11.09 2.45 -45.94
C LYS A 2 10.51 3.87 -46.10
N HIS A 3 9.91 4.44 -45.08
CA HIS A 3 9.44 5.81 -45.09
C HIS A 3 10.62 6.75 -45.34
N PRO A 4 10.44 7.82 -46.14
CA PRO A 4 11.49 8.77 -46.43
C PRO A 4 11.91 9.50 -45.11
N LEU A 5 13.20 9.66 -44.89
CA LEU A 5 13.73 10.46 -43.79
C LEU A 5 13.31 11.93 -43.99
N VAL A 6 12.90 12.58 -42.91
CA VAL A 6 12.50 14.01 -42.93
C VAL A 6 13.58 14.84 -42.26
N ALA A 7 13.99 15.94 -42.87
CA ALA A 7 14.93 16.89 -42.29
C ALA A 7 14.39 18.33 -42.40
N VAL A 8 14.55 19.11 -41.33
CA VAL A 8 14.28 20.53 -41.28
C VAL A 8 15.59 21.25 -40.97
N VAL A 9 16.01 22.12 -41.85
CA VAL A 9 17.25 22.91 -41.73
C VAL A 9 16.90 24.36 -41.46
N GLY A 10 17.23 24.86 -40.25
CA GLY A 10 17.03 26.23 -39.83
C GLY A 10 18.26 27.07 -40.13
N ALA A 11 18.06 28.21 -40.79
CA ALA A 11 19.14 29.06 -41.24
C ALA A 11 19.65 30.04 -40.17
N GLY A 12 18.78 30.48 -39.22
CA GLY A 12 19.11 31.67 -38.43
C GLY A 12 19.62 32.77 -39.35
N ASP A 13 20.74 33.34 -39.05
CA ASP A 13 21.39 34.37 -39.88
C ASP A 13 22.29 33.81 -41.00
N ARG A 14 22.36 32.44 -41.12
CA ARG A 14 23.28 31.73 -42.04
C ARG A 14 22.53 31.05 -43.21
N SER A 15 21.71 31.83 -43.94
CA SER A 15 20.83 31.28 -45.00
C SER A 15 21.57 30.53 -46.10
N THR A 16 22.73 31.00 -46.56
CA THR A 16 23.54 30.32 -47.57
C THR A 16 24.06 28.96 -47.07
N GLN A 17 24.50 28.90 -45.82
CA GLN A 17 24.99 27.64 -45.20
C GLN A 17 23.85 26.62 -45.02
N ALA A 18 22.67 27.06 -44.68
CA ALA A 18 21.50 26.16 -44.56
C ALA A 18 21.12 25.54 -45.91
N VAL A 19 21.17 26.28 -46.99
CA VAL A 19 20.93 25.75 -48.35
C VAL A 19 22.03 24.77 -48.75
N LEU A 20 23.30 25.06 -48.46
CA LEU A 20 24.41 24.16 -48.70
C LEU A 20 24.31 22.84 -47.87
N ALA A 21 23.95 22.95 -46.59
CA ALA A 21 23.72 21.82 -45.74
C ALA A 21 22.57 20.93 -46.24
N ALA A 22 21.46 21.52 -46.69
CA ALA A 22 20.37 20.79 -47.31
C ALA A 22 20.77 20.08 -48.60
N ALA A 23 21.61 20.69 -49.42
CA ALA A 23 22.18 20.09 -50.63
C ALA A 23 23.12 18.93 -50.29
N ALA A 24 24.01 19.10 -49.29
CA ALA A 24 24.90 18.06 -48.79
C ALA A 24 24.13 16.83 -48.28
N LEU A 25 23.04 17.02 -47.48
CA LEU A 25 22.20 15.94 -47.02
C LEU A 25 21.52 15.17 -48.15
N ARG A 26 20.97 15.88 -49.15
CA ARG A 26 20.37 15.23 -50.31
C ARG A 26 21.37 14.39 -51.10
N ARG A 27 22.59 14.92 -51.30
CA ARG A 27 23.65 14.21 -51.99
C ARG A 27 24.13 12.99 -51.22
N ALA A 28 24.36 13.10 -49.92
CA ALA A 28 24.74 12.00 -49.05
C ALA A 28 23.63 10.93 -48.98
N ALA A 29 22.37 11.30 -48.89
CA ALA A 29 21.26 10.35 -48.93
C ALA A 29 21.16 9.61 -50.26
N GLN A 30 21.37 10.30 -51.39
CA GLN A 30 21.41 9.68 -52.73
C GLN A 30 22.55 8.66 -52.84
N GLN A 31 23.73 9.00 -52.35
CA GLN A 31 24.88 8.09 -52.29
C GLN A 31 24.62 6.84 -51.40
N ALA A 32 23.89 7.02 -50.30
CA ALA A 32 23.51 5.93 -49.40
C ALA A 32 22.24 5.14 -49.86
N GLY A 33 21.67 5.46 -51.00
CA GLY A 33 20.45 4.83 -51.51
C GLY A 33 19.21 5.11 -50.65
N MET A 34 19.18 6.19 -49.86
CA MET A 34 18.12 6.58 -48.98
C MET A 34 17.25 7.70 -49.56
N SER A 35 15.96 7.66 -49.33
CA SER A 35 15.07 8.75 -49.71
C SER A 35 14.95 9.74 -48.55
N ILE A 36 15.23 11.02 -48.81
CA ILE A 36 15.12 12.11 -47.84
C ILE A 36 14.28 13.26 -48.36
N ARG A 37 13.45 13.84 -47.49
CA ARG A 37 12.72 15.11 -47.78
C ARG A 37 13.33 16.20 -46.89
N VAL A 38 13.76 17.30 -47.45
CA VAL A 38 14.47 18.37 -46.72
C VAL A 38 13.73 19.71 -46.91
N GLU A 39 13.26 20.26 -45.82
CA GLU A 39 12.72 21.63 -45.72
C GLU A 39 13.83 22.55 -45.25
N VAL A 40 13.95 23.72 -45.83
CA VAL A 40 14.88 24.79 -45.40
C VAL A 40 14.08 26.00 -44.95
N ARG A 41 14.33 26.45 -43.72
CA ARG A 41 13.73 27.66 -43.13
C ARG A 41 14.73 28.77 -43.05
N THR A 42 14.40 29.88 -43.65
CA THR A 42 15.20 31.12 -43.64
C THR A 42 14.38 32.25 -43.02
N PRO A 43 15.00 33.36 -42.58
CA PRO A 43 14.25 34.54 -42.09
C PRO A 43 13.29 35.13 -43.13
N GLN A 44 13.52 34.89 -44.43
CA GLN A 44 12.69 35.36 -45.53
C GLN A 44 11.55 34.39 -45.89
N GLY A 45 11.50 33.19 -45.28
CA GLY A 45 10.45 32.20 -45.51
C GLY A 45 10.98 30.77 -45.66
N THR A 46 10.06 29.84 -45.88
CA THR A 46 10.36 28.42 -46.00
C THR A 46 10.59 28.04 -47.47
N LEU A 47 11.76 27.48 -47.73
CA LEU A 47 12.11 26.89 -49.00
C LEU A 47 11.80 25.40 -48.98
N THR A 48 11.20 24.84 -50.05
CA THR A 48 10.81 23.43 -50.18
C THR A 48 9.98 22.93 -48.96
N PRO A 49 8.78 23.48 -48.72
CA PRO A 49 7.97 23.05 -47.59
C PRO A 49 7.59 21.58 -47.67
N LEU A 50 7.58 20.90 -46.55
CA LEU A 50 7.17 19.49 -46.45
C LEU A 50 5.67 19.38 -46.48
N ALA A 51 5.14 18.64 -47.43
CA ALA A 51 3.70 18.33 -47.51
C ALA A 51 3.32 17.20 -46.51
N ASP A 52 2.15 17.32 -45.90
CA ASP A 52 1.56 16.26 -45.07
C ASP A 52 1.02 15.11 -45.92
N PRO A 53 1.04 13.85 -45.43
CA PRO A 53 1.51 13.41 -44.11
C PRO A 53 3.03 13.26 -44.06
N LEU A 54 3.59 13.65 -42.90
CA LEU A 54 5.05 13.65 -42.68
C LEU A 54 5.63 12.25 -42.41
N GLY A 55 4.80 11.22 -42.21
CA GLY A 55 5.18 9.84 -41.86
C GLY A 55 5.61 9.74 -40.39
N ASP A 56 5.80 8.50 -39.88
CA ASP A 56 6.14 8.22 -38.48
C ASP A 56 7.64 7.99 -38.24
N GLY A 57 8.49 8.33 -39.20
CA GLY A 57 9.94 8.16 -39.13
C GLY A 57 10.66 9.21 -38.27
N PRO A 58 11.95 9.00 -37.96
CA PRO A 58 12.75 9.99 -37.25
C PRO A 58 12.91 11.28 -38.06
N VAL A 59 12.98 12.41 -37.36
CA VAL A 59 13.15 13.75 -37.94
C VAL A 59 14.49 14.34 -37.56
N LEU A 60 15.25 14.81 -38.56
CA LEU A 60 16.48 15.55 -38.38
C LEU A 60 16.14 17.06 -38.24
N LEU A 61 16.51 17.64 -37.11
CA LEU A 61 16.43 19.07 -36.86
C LEU A 61 17.85 19.66 -36.88
N ILE A 62 18.13 20.56 -37.82
CA ILE A 62 19.49 20.98 -38.11
C ILE A 62 19.59 22.51 -38.07
N GLY A 63 20.57 23.01 -37.33
CA GLY A 63 20.88 24.43 -37.24
C GLY A 63 20.06 25.18 -36.20
N ASP A 64 20.12 26.52 -36.26
CA ASP A 64 19.53 27.45 -35.32
C ASP A 64 18.31 28.14 -35.93
N GLY A 65 17.39 28.62 -35.10
CA GLY A 65 16.17 29.33 -35.52
C GLY A 65 14.91 28.53 -35.28
N ASP A 66 13.78 29.01 -35.80
CA ASP A 66 12.48 28.35 -35.65
C ASP A 66 12.38 27.10 -36.57
N LEU A 67 12.64 25.96 -36.01
CA LEU A 67 12.54 24.64 -36.67
C LEU A 67 11.13 24.06 -36.64
N ASP A 68 10.15 24.77 -36.02
CA ASP A 68 8.78 24.27 -35.82
C ASP A 68 8.73 22.82 -35.31
N ALA A 69 9.57 22.58 -34.34
CA ALA A 69 9.74 21.23 -33.78
C ALA A 69 8.44 20.67 -33.20
N ALA A 70 7.50 21.52 -32.79
CA ALA A 70 6.19 21.12 -32.24
C ALA A 70 5.34 20.34 -33.26
N ARG A 71 5.50 20.60 -34.57
CA ARG A 71 4.80 19.95 -35.67
C ARG A 71 5.05 18.44 -35.75
N PHE A 72 6.17 17.96 -35.21
CA PHE A 72 6.58 16.56 -35.27
C PHE A 72 6.15 15.73 -34.06
N GLY A 73 5.32 16.26 -33.17
CA GLY A 73 4.69 15.51 -32.07
C GLY A 73 5.64 14.59 -31.29
N ALA A 74 5.32 13.29 -31.27
CA ALA A 74 6.07 12.25 -30.58
C ALA A 74 7.18 11.59 -31.43
N GLN A 75 7.44 12.11 -32.65
CA GLN A 75 8.50 11.55 -33.51
C GLN A 75 9.88 11.73 -32.87
N GLN A 76 10.76 10.75 -33.07
CA GLN A 76 12.13 10.83 -32.60
C GLN A 76 12.87 11.98 -33.31
N ARG A 77 13.38 12.91 -32.51
CA ARG A 77 14.08 14.10 -33.00
C ARG A 77 15.58 13.87 -32.86
N ILE A 78 16.30 14.07 -33.96
CA ILE A 78 17.76 14.01 -33.99
C ILE A 78 18.24 15.40 -34.30
N VAL A 79 19.02 16.00 -33.38
CA VAL A 79 19.51 17.37 -33.54
C VAL A 79 20.95 17.36 -34.01
N ALA A 80 21.27 18.21 -34.96
CA ALA A 80 22.62 18.45 -35.45
C ALA A 80 22.84 19.95 -35.74
N THR A 81 24.06 20.40 -35.75
CA THR A 81 24.38 21.77 -36.16
C THR A 81 24.58 21.85 -37.67
N LEU A 82 24.50 23.08 -38.24
CA LEU A 82 24.84 23.29 -39.65
C LEU A 82 26.29 22.88 -39.96
N ASP A 83 27.18 23.16 -39.02
CA ASP A 83 28.60 22.83 -39.17
C ASP A 83 28.87 21.32 -39.17
N ASP A 84 28.11 20.52 -38.34
CA ASP A 84 28.18 19.05 -38.38
C ASP A 84 27.81 18.51 -39.76
N VAL A 85 26.73 19.02 -40.34
CA VAL A 85 26.25 18.61 -41.66
C VAL A 85 27.21 18.99 -42.78
N LEU A 86 27.76 20.21 -42.71
CA LEU A 86 28.72 20.71 -43.69
C LEU A 86 30.06 19.99 -43.60
N ALA A 87 30.45 19.53 -42.39
CA ALA A 87 31.67 18.73 -42.20
C ALA A 87 31.49 17.28 -42.71
N ASP A 88 30.43 16.57 -42.31
CA ASP A 88 30.14 15.21 -42.76
C ASP A 88 28.62 14.88 -42.70
N ALA A 89 27.92 15.19 -43.81
CA ALA A 89 26.52 14.84 -43.97
C ALA A 89 26.22 13.34 -43.89
N SER A 90 27.18 12.50 -44.28
CA SER A 90 27.03 11.05 -44.26
C SER A 90 27.00 10.51 -42.84
N ALA A 91 27.86 11.01 -41.95
CA ALA A 91 27.84 10.66 -40.53
C ALA A 91 26.53 11.09 -39.83
N VAL A 92 25.98 12.28 -40.17
CA VAL A 92 24.70 12.74 -39.62
C VAL A 92 23.56 11.84 -40.10
N LEU A 93 23.54 11.44 -41.36
CA LEU A 93 22.55 10.50 -41.90
C LEU A 93 22.69 9.09 -41.30
N ALA A 94 23.90 8.62 -41.08
CA ALA A 94 24.13 7.33 -40.42
C ALA A 94 23.54 7.32 -39.00
N ARG A 95 23.73 8.38 -38.21
CA ARG A 95 23.10 8.53 -36.90
C ARG A 95 21.57 8.49 -36.98
N ALA A 96 20.99 9.07 -38.00
CA ALA A 96 19.54 9.07 -38.22
C ALA A 96 19.01 7.71 -38.70
N SER A 97 19.80 6.94 -39.43
CA SER A 97 19.43 5.61 -39.93
C SER A 97 19.59 4.49 -38.89
N THR A 98 20.49 4.66 -37.93
CA THR A 98 20.74 3.71 -36.81
C THR A 98 19.82 3.97 -35.64
N ALA A 99 19.14 5.13 -35.58
CA ALA A 99 18.07 5.38 -34.63
C ALA A 99 16.90 4.47 -34.96
N ALA A 100 16.78 3.36 -34.22
CA ALA A 100 15.62 2.49 -34.33
C ALA A 100 14.35 3.31 -34.05
N PRO A 101 13.21 3.08 -34.77
CA PRO A 101 11.95 3.69 -34.39
C PRO A 101 11.70 3.36 -32.93
N ALA A 102 11.43 4.38 -32.11
CA ALA A 102 11.03 4.16 -30.73
C ALA A 102 9.83 3.21 -30.78
N ALA A 103 9.99 1.99 -30.24
CA ALA A 103 8.85 1.10 -30.07
C ALA A 103 7.77 1.90 -29.33
N PRO A 104 6.47 1.78 -29.70
CA PRO A 104 5.41 2.50 -29.02
C PRO A 104 5.56 2.28 -27.52
N ALA A 105 5.59 3.35 -26.74
CA ALA A 105 5.83 3.28 -25.31
C ALA A 105 4.79 2.33 -24.70
N ALA A 106 5.26 1.26 -24.04
CA ALA A 106 4.39 0.24 -23.48
C ALA A 106 3.32 0.89 -22.57
N ARG A 107 2.05 0.60 -22.81
CA ARG A 107 0.93 1.07 -22.00
C ARG A 107 0.87 0.25 -20.71
N ILE A 108 1.00 0.91 -19.57
CA ILE A 108 1.01 0.25 -18.26
C ILE A 108 -0.32 0.53 -17.57
N VAL A 109 -0.95 -0.52 -17.05
CA VAL A 109 -2.00 -0.38 -16.05
C VAL A 109 -1.48 -0.95 -14.74
N ALA A 110 -1.80 -0.30 -13.63
CA ALA A 110 -1.34 -0.74 -12.33
C ALA A 110 -2.48 -0.81 -11.32
N ILE A 111 -2.37 -1.75 -10.38
CA ILE A 111 -3.21 -1.81 -9.18
C ILE A 111 -2.31 -1.65 -7.97
N THR A 112 -2.71 -0.77 -7.07
CA THR A 112 -2.09 -0.65 -5.76
C THR A 112 -3.08 -0.99 -4.67
N SER A 113 -2.65 -1.80 -3.69
CA SER A 113 -3.49 -2.20 -2.58
C SER A 113 -2.65 -2.47 -1.32
N CYS A 114 -3.12 -2.01 -0.18
CA CYS A 114 -2.52 -2.36 1.10
C CYS A 114 -3.60 -2.69 2.14
N PRO A 115 -3.26 -3.37 3.23
CA PRO A 115 -4.23 -3.79 4.24
C PRO A 115 -5.04 -2.64 4.86
N THR A 116 -4.44 -1.47 5.04
CA THR A 116 -5.13 -0.26 5.54
C THR A 116 -5.86 0.50 4.45
N GLY A 117 -5.47 0.31 3.18
CA GLY A 117 -6.12 0.91 2.02
C GLY A 117 -6.02 2.43 1.92
N ILE A 118 -5.10 3.08 2.67
CA ILE A 118 -5.00 4.54 2.71
C ILE A 118 -3.59 4.98 2.28
N ALA A 119 -2.64 5.15 3.19
CA ALA A 119 -1.38 5.82 2.91
C ALA A 119 -0.48 5.06 1.92
N HIS A 120 -0.17 3.80 2.18
CA HIS A 120 0.73 3.02 1.32
C HIS A 120 0.16 2.78 -0.08
N THR A 121 -1.16 2.64 -0.19
CA THR A 121 -1.85 2.47 -1.48
C THR A 121 -1.67 3.71 -2.35
N PHE A 122 -1.91 4.91 -1.79
CA PHE A 122 -1.77 6.16 -2.54
C PHE A 122 -0.30 6.49 -2.83
N MET A 123 0.61 6.29 -1.87
CA MET A 123 2.04 6.52 -2.09
C MET A 123 2.61 5.59 -3.17
N ALA A 124 2.20 4.33 -3.20
CA ALA A 124 2.59 3.39 -4.25
C ALA A 124 2.03 3.81 -5.62
N ALA A 125 0.78 4.26 -5.67
CA ALA A 125 0.17 4.76 -6.91
C ALA A 125 0.91 5.99 -7.43
N GLU A 126 1.21 6.96 -6.57
CA GLU A 126 1.95 8.16 -6.92
C GLU A 126 3.38 7.82 -7.37
N GLY A 127 4.08 6.94 -6.65
CA GLY A 127 5.43 6.48 -7.03
C GLY A 127 5.46 5.82 -8.42
N ILE A 128 4.46 5.00 -8.76
CA ILE A 128 4.31 4.41 -10.08
C ILE A 128 4.02 5.49 -11.14
N GLN A 129 3.11 6.43 -10.86
CA GLN A 129 2.75 7.50 -11.81
C GLN A 129 3.93 8.42 -12.11
N GLN A 130 4.66 8.87 -11.08
CA GLN A 130 5.85 9.71 -11.23
C GLN A 130 6.96 8.99 -12.00
N ALA A 131 7.22 7.72 -11.67
CA ALA A 131 8.22 6.90 -12.34
C ALA A 131 7.87 6.66 -13.81
N ALA A 132 6.63 6.30 -14.13
CA ALA A 132 6.16 6.09 -15.49
C ALA A 132 6.27 7.37 -16.32
N LYS A 133 5.84 8.51 -15.77
CA LYS A 133 5.98 9.82 -16.42
C LYS A 133 7.45 10.15 -16.71
N ALA A 134 8.35 9.91 -15.76
CA ALA A 134 9.79 10.15 -15.94
C ALA A 134 10.44 9.22 -16.97
N LEU A 135 9.88 8.03 -17.20
CA LEU A 135 10.33 7.04 -18.20
C LEU A 135 9.59 7.15 -19.54
N GLY A 136 8.60 8.06 -19.65
CA GLY A 136 7.82 8.27 -20.88
C GLY A 136 6.75 7.20 -21.15
N TYR A 137 6.35 6.41 -20.15
CA TYR A 137 5.29 5.39 -20.29
C TYR A 137 3.93 5.96 -19.92
N PRO A 138 2.89 5.80 -20.77
CA PRO A 138 1.51 6.05 -20.36
C PRO A 138 1.08 5.04 -19.30
N VAL A 139 0.59 5.53 -18.15
CA VAL A 139 0.15 4.69 -17.05
C VAL A 139 -1.21 5.11 -16.52
N ARG A 140 -2.06 4.12 -16.19
CA ARG A 140 -3.29 4.27 -15.40
C ARG A 140 -3.16 3.43 -14.14
N VAL A 141 -3.54 3.99 -12.99
CA VAL A 141 -3.41 3.31 -11.69
C VAL A 141 -4.77 3.26 -11.01
N GLU A 142 -5.22 2.06 -10.71
CA GLU A 142 -6.38 1.79 -9.85
C GLU A 142 -5.88 1.59 -8.41
N THR A 143 -6.48 2.30 -7.46
CA THR A 143 -6.17 2.12 -6.04
C THR A 143 -7.27 1.32 -5.36
N GLN A 144 -6.92 0.22 -4.70
CA GLN A 144 -7.85 -0.63 -3.96
C GLN A 144 -7.58 -0.47 -2.47
N GLY A 145 -8.46 0.26 -1.80
CA GLY A 145 -8.36 0.54 -0.37
C GLY A 145 -9.53 -0.02 0.42
N SER A 146 -9.52 0.21 1.74
CA SER A 146 -10.60 -0.15 2.66
C SER A 146 -11.94 0.55 2.33
N VAL A 147 -11.91 1.64 1.57
CA VAL A 147 -13.09 2.42 1.14
C VAL A 147 -13.57 2.01 -0.27
N GLY A 148 -13.04 0.91 -0.82
CA GLY A 148 -13.32 0.45 -2.19
C GLY A 148 -12.25 0.85 -3.21
N ALA A 149 -12.49 0.49 -4.48
CA ALA A 149 -11.62 0.84 -5.58
C ALA A 149 -11.88 2.28 -6.04
N ARG A 150 -10.81 3.04 -6.26
CA ARG A 150 -10.86 4.35 -6.91
C ARG A 150 -10.12 4.30 -8.23
N ASP A 151 -10.55 5.14 -9.17
CA ASP A 151 -9.97 5.20 -10.53
C ASP A 151 -9.96 3.83 -11.22
N THR A 152 -11.07 3.09 -11.07
CA THR A 152 -11.24 1.73 -11.58
C THR A 152 -10.88 1.66 -13.06
N LEU A 153 -10.04 0.69 -13.42
CA LEU A 153 -9.63 0.43 -14.79
C LEU A 153 -10.82 -0.12 -15.60
N SER A 154 -11.07 0.49 -16.76
CA SER A 154 -12.05 -0.01 -17.70
C SER A 154 -11.51 -1.24 -18.46
N ASP A 155 -12.42 -2.04 -19.04
CA ASP A 155 -12.05 -3.19 -19.87
C ASP A 155 -11.24 -2.77 -21.10
N ASP A 156 -11.49 -1.57 -21.65
CA ASP A 156 -10.73 -1.03 -22.77
C ASP A 156 -9.30 -0.65 -22.38
N GLU A 157 -9.11 -0.05 -21.20
CA GLU A 157 -7.78 0.24 -20.67
C GLU A 157 -6.99 -1.04 -20.42
N ILE A 158 -7.63 -2.06 -19.84
CA ILE A 158 -7.03 -3.37 -19.63
C ILE A 158 -6.70 -4.05 -20.97
N ARG A 159 -7.62 -4.03 -21.94
CA ARG A 159 -7.37 -4.61 -23.28
C ARG A 159 -6.21 -3.95 -24.00
N SER A 160 -6.10 -2.63 -23.92
CA SER A 160 -5.03 -1.85 -24.57
C SER A 160 -3.70 -1.86 -23.83
N ALA A 161 -3.65 -2.39 -22.60
CA ALA A 161 -2.44 -2.46 -21.81
C ALA A 161 -1.48 -3.55 -22.30
N ASP A 162 -0.19 -3.22 -22.36
CA ASP A 162 0.90 -4.15 -22.66
C ASP A 162 1.45 -4.81 -21.40
N LEU A 163 1.30 -4.14 -20.24
CA LEU A 163 1.78 -4.59 -18.95
C LEU A 163 0.77 -4.26 -17.85
N VAL A 164 0.54 -5.22 -16.97
CA VAL A 164 -0.22 -5.07 -15.73
C VAL A 164 0.74 -5.16 -14.54
N LEU A 165 0.86 -4.09 -13.77
CA LEU A 165 1.70 -4.01 -12.58
C LEU A 165 0.83 -4.07 -11.32
N ILE A 166 0.95 -5.11 -10.53
CA ILE A 166 0.28 -5.26 -9.24
C ILE A 166 1.26 -4.93 -8.12
N ALA A 167 1.11 -3.77 -7.50
CA ALA A 167 1.88 -3.36 -6.33
C ALA A 167 0.98 -3.45 -5.09
N ALA A 168 0.87 -4.64 -4.52
CA ALA A 168 -0.12 -4.93 -3.49
C ALA A 168 0.44 -5.79 -2.36
N ASP A 169 0.05 -5.44 -1.11
CA ASP A 169 0.32 -6.22 0.10
C ASP A 169 -0.92 -7.03 0.53
N THR A 170 -2.03 -6.92 -0.23
CA THR A 170 -3.25 -7.72 -0.10
C THR A 170 -3.51 -8.51 -1.38
N GLN A 171 -4.42 -9.47 -1.32
CA GLN A 171 -4.82 -10.19 -2.53
C GLN A 171 -5.66 -9.29 -3.44
N VAL A 172 -5.26 -9.24 -4.72
CA VAL A 172 -5.97 -8.55 -5.80
C VAL A 172 -6.61 -9.59 -6.71
N ASP A 173 -7.86 -9.39 -7.10
CA ASP A 173 -8.54 -10.24 -8.07
C ASP A 173 -7.90 -10.06 -9.45
N LEU A 174 -7.29 -11.12 -9.96
CA LEU A 174 -6.61 -11.13 -11.24
C LEU A 174 -7.45 -11.68 -12.38
N SER A 175 -8.70 -12.06 -12.14
CA SER A 175 -9.61 -12.61 -13.17
C SER A 175 -9.79 -11.66 -14.36
N ARG A 176 -9.70 -10.34 -14.13
CA ARG A 176 -9.78 -9.28 -15.15
C ARG A 176 -8.56 -9.22 -16.08
N PHE A 177 -7.45 -9.86 -15.73
CA PHE A 177 -6.16 -9.76 -16.43
C PHE A 177 -5.73 -11.06 -17.11
N VAL A 178 -6.65 -11.99 -17.32
CA VAL A 178 -6.36 -13.24 -18.05
C VAL A 178 -5.83 -12.92 -19.45
N GLY A 179 -4.70 -13.54 -19.83
CA GLY A 179 -4.03 -13.31 -21.11
C GLY A 179 -3.11 -12.07 -21.14
N LYS A 180 -3.03 -11.27 -20.08
CA LYS A 180 -2.14 -10.12 -19.98
C LYS A 180 -0.81 -10.47 -19.31
N ARG A 181 0.25 -9.71 -19.64
CA ARG A 181 1.53 -9.79 -18.95
C ARG A 181 1.39 -9.13 -17.58
N VAL A 182 1.47 -9.91 -16.51
CA VAL A 182 1.28 -9.46 -15.12
C VAL A 182 2.59 -9.57 -14.36
N TYR A 183 2.97 -8.50 -13.67
CA TYR A 183 4.06 -8.49 -12.69
C TYR A 183 3.51 -8.15 -11.30
N LYS A 184 3.86 -8.96 -10.31
CA LYS A 184 3.40 -8.78 -8.92
C LYS A 184 4.55 -8.32 -8.03
N SER A 185 4.27 -7.31 -7.21
CA SER A 185 5.19 -6.77 -6.21
C SER A 185 4.42 -6.33 -4.96
N ALA A 186 5.12 -6.15 -3.85
CA ALA A 186 4.59 -5.43 -2.69
C ALA A 186 4.50 -3.91 -2.98
N THR A 187 3.81 -3.14 -2.13
CA THR A 187 3.70 -1.67 -2.27
C THR A 187 5.04 -0.96 -2.04
N LYS A 188 5.89 -1.49 -1.15
CA LYS A 188 7.14 -0.86 -0.73
C LYS A 188 8.13 -0.57 -1.88
N PRO A 189 8.39 -1.47 -2.85
CA PRO A 189 9.21 -1.17 -4.02
C PRO A 189 8.66 -0.03 -4.89
N ALA A 190 7.33 0.09 -5.01
CA ALA A 190 6.70 1.17 -5.76
C ALA A 190 6.91 2.54 -5.10
N ILE A 191 6.93 2.58 -3.77
CA ILE A 191 7.16 3.79 -2.99
C ILE A 191 8.63 4.21 -3.04
N ASN A 192 9.56 3.25 -2.87
CA ASN A 192 10.98 3.56 -2.72
C ASN A 192 11.69 3.83 -4.05
N ASP A 193 11.39 3.04 -5.09
CA ASP A 193 12.00 3.16 -6.42
C ASP A 193 11.07 2.61 -7.51
N GLY A 194 10.09 3.45 -7.89
CA GLY A 194 9.14 3.11 -8.94
C GLY A 194 9.79 2.90 -10.31
N LYS A 195 10.94 3.55 -10.61
CA LYS A 195 11.65 3.37 -11.89
C LYS A 195 12.23 1.97 -12.00
N ALA A 196 12.96 1.51 -10.98
CA ALA A 196 13.49 0.16 -10.94
C ALA A 196 12.37 -0.90 -10.92
N LEU A 197 11.23 -0.59 -10.30
CA LEU A 197 10.07 -1.48 -10.30
C LEU A 197 9.49 -1.64 -11.70
N ILE A 198 9.27 -0.54 -12.44
CA ILE A 198 8.75 -0.57 -13.82
C ILE A 198 9.71 -1.31 -14.75
N ALA A 199 11.01 -1.05 -14.64
CA ALA A 199 12.02 -1.75 -15.44
C ALA A 199 11.97 -3.27 -15.22
N ARG A 200 11.90 -3.72 -13.96
CA ARG A 200 11.74 -5.14 -13.62
C ARG A 200 10.43 -5.73 -14.12
N ALA A 201 9.34 -4.95 -14.03
CA ALA A 201 8.03 -5.40 -14.50
C ALA A 201 8.02 -5.60 -16.03
N LEU A 202 8.68 -4.73 -16.79
CA LEU A 202 8.81 -4.86 -18.24
C LEU A 202 9.62 -6.10 -18.64
N ASP A 203 10.64 -6.45 -17.87
CA ASP A 203 11.51 -7.59 -18.12
C ASP A 203 10.89 -8.93 -17.66
N GLN A 204 10.27 -8.97 -16.47
CA GLN A 204 9.90 -10.20 -15.77
C GLN A 204 8.39 -10.51 -15.76
N ALA A 205 7.54 -9.68 -16.38
CA ALA A 205 6.11 -9.93 -16.40
C ALA A 205 5.76 -11.21 -17.20
N GLN A 206 4.90 -12.06 -16.60
CA GLN A 206 4.44 -13.32 -17.18
C GLN A 206 2.99 -13.22 -17.61
N ILE A 207 2.61 -13.99 -18.67
CA ILE A 207 1.23 -14.04 -19.14
C ILE A 207 0.36 -14.76 -18.10
N HIS A 208 -0.63 -14.06 -17.55
CA HIS A 208 -1.54 -14.62 -16.56
C HIS A 208 -2.60 -15.52 -17.24
N GLY A 209 -2.77 -16.75 -16.75
CA GLY A 209 -3.77 -17.70 -17.28
C GLY A 209 -3.29 -18.62 -18.41
N ALA A 210 -2.04 -18.58 -18.84
CA ALA A 210 -1.48 -19.54 -19.79
C ALA A 210 -1.14 -20.86 -19.08
N SER A 211 -2.13 -21.74 -18.92
CA SER A 211 -1.92 -23.16 -18.59
C SER A 211 -1.91 -23.96 -19.88
N GLY A 212 -0.71 -24.25 -20.38
CA GLY A 212 -0.53 -25.06 -21.59
C GLY A 212 0.95 -25.37 -21.82
N THR A 213 1.35 -26.60 -21.45
CA THR A 213 2.49 -27.41 -21.96
C THR A 213 3.70 -26.65 -22.49
N ALA A 214 4.76 -26.58 -21.69
CA ALA A 214 6.09 -26.28 -22.18
C ALA A 214 6.89 -27.59 -22.29
N THR A 215 7.14 -28.02 -23.52
CA THR A 215 8.13 -29.03 -23.86
C THR A 215 9.53 -28.45 -23.65
N ALA A 216 10.36 -29.25 -23.02
CA ALA A 216 11.77 -28.93 -22.77
C ALA A 216 12.60 -29.02 -24.07
N ALA A 217 13.51 -28.07 -24.25
CA ALA A 217 14.83 -28.36 -24.87
C ALA A 217 15.80 -27.15 -24.73
N GLY A 218 16.94 -27.38 -24.13
CA GLY A 218 18.20 -26.88 -24.65
C GLY A 218 18.99 -25.83 -23.87
N SER A 219 19.89 -26.31 -23.02
CA SER A 219 21.29 -25.87 -22.76
C SER A 219 21.61 -24.50 -22.12
N ALA A 220 22.00 -24.61 -20.89
CA ALA A 220 23.20 -24.11 -20.19
C ALA A 220 23.93 -22.85 -20.68
N THR A 221 24.01 -21.84 -19.85
CA THR A 221 25.26 -21.35 -19.26
C THR A 221 25.00 -20.56 -17.97
N THR A 222 25.75 -20.91 -16.96
CA THR A 222 25.80 -20.47 -15.61
C THR A 222 26.12 -18.98 -15.47
N THR A 223 25.30 -18.23 -14.78
CA THR A 223 25.76 -17.25 -13.81
C THR A 223 24.70 -17.15 -12.70
N SER A 224 25.17 -17.46 -11.52
CA SER A 224 24.43 -17.51 -10.25
C SER A 224 23.87 -16.13 -9.87
N THR A 225 22.58 -15.94 -10.09
CA THR A 225 21.76 -15.04 -9.31
C THR A 225 20.54 -15.84 -8.89
N ALA A 226 20.41 -16.05 -7.59
CA ALA A 226 19.33 -16.82 -7.00
C ALA A 226 17.98 -16.31 -7.53
N PRO A 227 17.07 -17.22 -8.00
CA PRO A 227 15.74 -16.82 -8.41
C PRO A 227 15.05 -16.19 -7.20
N ALA A 228 14.49 -15.00 -7.39
CA ALA A 228 13.57 -14.42 -6.43
C ALA A 228 12.46 -15.45 -6.20
N ARG A 229 12.57 -16.17 -5.08
CA ARG A 229 11.58 -17.12 -4.60
C ARG A 229 10.26 -16.39 -4.66
N ALA A 230 9.30 -16.87 -5.46
CA ALA A 230 7.91 -16.45 -5.36
C ALA A 230 7.62 -16.35 -3.86
N ALA A 231 7.27 -15.17 -3.39
CA ALA A 231 7.11 -14.94 -1.96
C ALA A 231 6.04 -15.93 -1.48
N ARG A 232 6.49 -17.03 -0.84
CA ARG A 232 5.60 -17.97 -0.18
C ARG A 232 4.88 -17.13 0.85
N THR A 233 3.60 -16.93 0.69
CA THR A 233 2.74 -16.32 1.69
C THR A 233 2.91 -17.11 2.98
N GLY A 234 3.67 -16.54 3.91
CA GLY A 234 3.97 -17.21 5.18
C GLY A 234 2.80 -17.09 6.15
N PRO A 235 2.75 -17.91 7.22
CA PRO A 235 1.72 -17.84 8.26
C PRO A 235 1.49 -16.43 8.80
N TYR A 236 2.56 -15.64 8.89
CA TYR A 236 2.51 -14.24 9.31
C TYR A 236 1.66 -13.36 8.38
N GLN A 237 1.76 -13.53 7.07
CA GLN A 237 0.97 -12.75 6.11
C GLN A 237 -0.53 -13.11 6.18
N HIS A 238 -0.85 -14.39 6.39
CA HIS A 238 -2.23 -14.84 6.60
C HIS A 238 -2.82 -14.23 7.88
N LEU A 239 -2.04 -14.22 8.97
CA LEU A 239 -2.44 -13.57 10.23
C LEU A 239 -2.71 -12.08 10.00
N MET A 240 -1.80 -11.38 9.32
CA MET A 240 -1.95 -9.94 9.05
C MET A 240 -3.16 -9.62 8.17
N THR A 241 -3.50 -10.49 7.24
CA THR A 241 -4.74 -10.38 6.46
C THR A 241 -5.96 -10.44 7.40
N GLY A 242 -6.03 -11.45 8.26
CA GLY A 242 -7.12 -11.58 9.23
C GLY A 242 -7.24 -10.36 10.14
N VAL A 243 -6.13 -9.87 10.71
CA VAL A 243 -6.10 -8.67 11.56
C VAL A 243 -6.61 -7.45 10.79
N SER A 244 -6.19 -7.26 9.53
CA SER A 244 -6.58 -6.09 8.74
C SER A 244 -8.08 -6.05 8.46
N PHE A 245 -8.69 -7.18 8.14
CA PHE A 245 -10.13 -7.27 7.91
C PHE A 245 -10.95 -7.23 9.20
N MET A 246 -10.36 -7.58 10.35
CA MET A 246 -10.99 -7.43 11.66
C MET A 246 -11.12 -5.97 12.08
N LEU A 247 -10.15 -5.10 11.74
CA LEU A 247 -10.08 -3.71 12.19
C LEU A 247 -11.36 -2.90 11.96
N PRO A 248 -12.03 -2.93 10.79
CA PRO A 248 -13.28 -2.21 10.59
C PRO A 248 -14.39 -2.59 11.57
N PHE A 249 -14.49 -3.88 11.95
CA PHE A 249 -15.46 -4.34 12.94
C PHE A 249 -15.15 -3.78 14.34
N VAL A 250 -13.87 -3.78 14.72
CA VAL A 250 -13.39 -3.20 15.99
C VAL A 250 -13.65 -1.69 16.01
N THR A 251 -13.34 -0.98 14.93
CA THR A 251 -13.52 0.48 14.85
C THR A 251 -14.99 0.86 14.88
N ALA A 252 -15.83 0.24 14.05
CA ALA A 252 -17.26 0.52 14.00
C ALA A 252 -17.93 0.15 15.34
N GLY A 253 -17.68 -1.07 15.84
CA GLY A 253 -18.22 -1.52 17.11
C GLY A 253 -17.78 -0.62 18.27
N GLY A 254 -16.49 -0.29 18.33
CA GLY A 254 -15.91 0.54 19.38
C GLY A 254 -16.43 1.98 19.39
N LEU A 255 -16.57 2.61 18.22
CA LEU A 255 -17.13 3.96 18.13
C LEU A 255 -18.62 4.00 18.52
N LEU A 256 -19.40 2.98 18.15
CA LEU A 256 -20.81 2.88 18.54
C LEU A 256 -20.97 2.63 20.04
N ILE A 257 -20.09 1.82 20.67
CA ILE A 257 -20.04 1.65 22.12
C ILE A 257 -19.69 2.99 22.79
N ALA A 258 -18.66 3.69 22.28
CA ALA A 258 -18.26 4.98 22.81
C ALA A 258 -19.41 6.00 22.75
N LEU A 259 -20.13 6.07 21.62
CA LEU A 259 -21.28 6.96 21.43
C LEU A 259 -22.45 6.55 22.34
N ALA A 260 -22.70 5.25 22.52
CA ALA A 260 -23.70 4.76 23.47
C ALA A 260 -23.40 5.25 24.88
N PHE A 261 -22.15 5.14 25.32
CA PHE A 261 -21.72 5.62 26.63
C PHE A 261 -21.79 7.15 26.75
N ALA A 262 -21.49 7.88 25.68
CA ALA A 262 -21.61 9.34 25.66
C ALA A 262 -23.06 9.82 25.87
N LEU A 263 -24.02 9.09 25.30
CA LEU A 263 -25.43 9.45 25.35
C LEU A 263 -26.20 8.92 26.58
N GLY A 264 -25.81 7.74 27.09
CA GLY A 264 -26.53 7.03 28.16
C GLY A 264 -25.68 6.66 29.37
N GLY A 265 -24.41 7.09 29.41
CA GLY A 265 -23.47 6.70 30.45
C GLY A 265 -23.00 5.25 30.30
N ILE A 266 -22.10 4.80 31.19
CA ILE A 266 -21.51 3.45 31.14
C ILE A 266 -22.52 2.32 31.37
N TYR A 267 -23.72 2.66 31.87
CA TYR A 267 -24.84 1.72 32.09
C TYR A 267 -25.84 1.72 30.94
N ALA A 268 -25.53 2.33 29.80
CA ALA A 268 -26.41 2.39 28.62
C ALA A 268 -26.85 1.00 28.10
N PHE A 269 -26.21 -0.07 28.54
CA PHE A 269 -26.55 -1.46 28.20
C PHE A 269 -27.62 -2.09 29.10
N ASP A 270 -27.95 -1.47 30.24
CA ASP A 270 -28.91 -2.01 31.20
C ASP A 270 -30.35 -1.96 30.68
N ASP A 271 -31.17 -2.87 31.15
CA ASP A 271 -32.59 -2.97 30.76
C ASP A 271 -33.37 -1.68 31.06
N ALA A 272 -32.95 -0.88 32.05
CA ALA A 272 -33.52 0.41 32.36
C ALA A 272 -33.42 1.42 31.20
N HIS A 273 -32.46 1.25 30.30
CA HIS A 273 -32.26 2.11 29.13
C HIS A 273 -32.86 1.52 27.84
N LYS A 274 -33.55 0.39 27.93
CA LYS A 274 -34.16 -0.29 26.77
C LYS A 274 -35.12 0.64 26.03
N GLY A 275 -34.95 0.70 24.70
CA GLY A 275 -35.72 1.61 23.84
C GLY A 275 -35.08 3.00 23.65
N THR A 276 -34.02 3.32 24.37
CA THR A 276 -33.23 4.55 24.11
C THR A 276 -32.27 4.37 22.95
N LEU A 277 -31.87 5.49 22.33
CA LEU A 277 -30.84 5.48 21.30
C LEU A 277 -29.49 4.92 21.83
N ALA A 278 -29.13 5.28 23.07
CA ALA A 278 -27.91 4.80 23.72
C ALA A 278 -27.89 3.27 23.83
N TRP A 279 -28.99 2.68 24.29
CA TRP A 279 -29.15 1.23 24.37
C TRP A 279 -29.04 0.58 22.98
N SER A 280 -29.70 1.13 21.96
CA SER A 280 -29.68 0.62 20.60
C SER A 280 -28.25 0.66 20.00
N LEU A 281 -27.53 1.76 20.19
CA LEU A 281 -26.13 1.91 19.75
C LEU A 281 -25.22 0.89 20.44
N PHE A 282 -25.44 0.63 21.76
CA PHE A 282 -24.69 -0.38 22.48
C PHE A 282 -24.97 -1.78 21.94
N GLN A 283 -26.24 -2.13 21.64
CA GLN A 283 -26.56 -3.44 21.06
C GLN A 283 -25.88 -3.62 19.70
N ILE A 284 -25.91 -2.61 18.83
CA ILE A 284 -25.24 -2.68 17.51
C ILE A 284 -23.72 -2.75 17.69
N GLY A 285 -23.15 -1.91 18.53
CA GLY A 285 -21.71 -1.82 18.72
C GLY A 285 -21.11 -3.04 19.42
N ALA A 286 -21.61 -3.37 20.62
CA ALA A 286 -21.04 -4.40 21.47
C ALA A 286 -21.55 -5.80 21.12
N LYS A 287 -22.88 -5.96 20.99
CA LYS A 287 -23.50 -7.29 20.85
C LYS A 287 -23.53 -7.81 19.41
N ALA A 288 -23.37 -6.91 18.41
CA ALA A 288 -23.28 -7.30 17.02
C ALA A 288 -21.87 -7.03 16.47
N GLY A 289 -21.45 -5.77 16.40
CA GLY A 289 -20.19 -5.39 15.74
C GLY A 289 -18.94 -5.99 16.40
N PHE A 290 -18.80 -5.82 17.71
CA PHE A 290 -17.61 -6.28 18.44
C PHE A 290 -17.55 -7.80 18.58
N VAL A 291 -18.70 -8.48 18.70
CA VAL A 291 -18.77 -9.96 18.71
C VAL A 291 -18.23 -10.57 17.41
N LEU A 292 -18.39 -9.87 16.28
CA LEU A 292 -17.87 -10.32 14.99
C LEU A 292 -16.34 -10.17 14.85
N MET A 293 -15.66 -9.52 15.78
CA MET A 293 -14.20 -9.32 15.74
C MET A 293 -13.44 -10.65 15.56
N VAL A 294 -13.69 -11.62 16.43
CA VAL A 294 -13.00 -12.92 16.41
C VAL A 294 -13.41 -13.77 15.19
N PRO A 295 -14.71 -13.89 14.85
CA PRO A 295 -15.15 -14.51 13.60
C PRO A 295 -14.51 -13.89 12.35
N ALA A 296 -14.46 -12.56 12.25
CA ALA A 296 -13.84 -11.89 11.12
C ALA A 296 -12.33 -12.17 11.02
N LEU A 297 -11.61 -12.11 12.15
CA LEU A 297 -10.21 -12.49 12.22
C LEU A 297 -9.98 -13.89 11.64
N ALA A 298 -10.70 -14.89 12.17
CA ALA A 298 -10.55 -16.29 11.79
C ALA A 298 -10.98 -16.53 10.32
N GLY A 299 -12.10 -15.93 9.90
CA GLY A 299 -12.61 -16.08 8.54
C GLY A 299 -11.65 -15.53 7.49
N TYR A 300 -11.02 -14.38 7.76
CA TYR A 300 -10.09 -13.78 6.80
C TYR A 300 -8.67 -14.34 6.86
N ILE A 301 -8.24 -14.94 7.98
CA ILE A 301 -7.06 -15.82 7.98
C ILE A 301 -7.32 -17.03 7.05
N ALA A 302 -8.47 -17.70 7.21
CA ALA A 302 -8.84 -18.85 6.40
C ALA A 302 -9.02 -18.47 4.91
N PHE A 303 -9.62 -17.32 4.61
CA PHE A 303 -9.70 -16.77 3.26
C PHE A 303 -8.33 -16.57 2.62
N SER A 304 -7.38 -16.00 3.36
CA SER A 304 -6.02 -15.77 2.85
C SER A 304 -5.28 -17.07 2.51
N ILE A 305 -5.69 -18.23 3.07
CA ILE A 305 -5.07 -19.54 2.85
C ILE A 305 -5.82 -20.34 1.79
N ALA A 306 -7.15 -20.37 1.86
CA ALA A 306 -8.02 -21.27 1.09
C ALA A 306 -9.05 -20.55 0.22
N ASP A 307 -8.94 -19.20 0.09
CA ASP A 307 -9.88 -18.36 -0.65
C ASP A 307 -11.33 -18.46 -0.09
N ARG A 308 -12.33 -18.14 -0.91
CA ARG A 308 -13.75 -18.04 -0.54
C ARG A 308 -14.29 -19.24 0.25
N PRO A 309 -13.97 -20.50 -0.11
CA PRO A 309 -14.45 -21.67 0.66
C PRO A 309 -13.96 -21.70 2.11
N GLY A 310 -12.87 -21.00 2.45
CA GLY A 310 -12.34 -20.92 3.81
C GLY A 310 -13.10 -19.97 4.73
N ILE A 311 -13.86 -18.98 4.18
CA ILE A 311 -14.49 -17.93 4.98
C ILE A 311 -15.48 -18.52 6.00
N ALA A 312 -16.45 -19.29 5.56
CA ALA A 312 -17.49 -19.86 6.45
C ALA A 312 -16.90 -20.77 7.54
N PRO A 313 -16.04 -21.75 7.23
CA PRO A 313 -15.35 -22.53 8.27
C PRO A 313 -14.56 -21.70 9.26
N GLY A 314 -13.84 -20.66 8.76
CA GLY A 314 -13.07 -19.76 9.60
C GLY A 314 -13.94 -18.91 10.52
N MET A 315 -14.99 -18.29 10.00
CA MET A 315 -15.90 -17.44 10.80
C MET A 315 -16.66 -18.27 11.86
N ILE A 316 -17.18 -19.43 11.48
CA ILE A 316 -17.90 -20.32 12.40
C ILE A 316 -16.93 -20.84 13.47
N GLY A 317 -15.73 -21.29 13.09
CA GLY A 317 -14.69 -21.72 14.02
C GLY A 317 -14.25 -20.61 14.97
N GLY A 318 -14.14 -19.38 14.47
CA GLY A 318 -13.85 -18.20 15.29
C GLY A 318 -14.95 -17.89 16.30
N LEU A 319 -16.23 -18.05 15.93
CA LEU A 319 -17.35 -17.89 16.85
C LEU A 319 -17.35 -18.99 17.91
N VAL A 320 -17.08 -20.22 17.52
CA VAL A 320 -16.91 -21.36 18.47
C VAL A 320 -15.78 -21.05 19.46
N ALA A 321 -14.63 -20.57 18.97
CA ALA A 321 -13.51 -20.19 19.81
C ALA A 321 -13.88 -19.09 20.83
N ALA A 322 -14.64 -18.08 20.40
CA ALA A 322 -15.11 -17.01 21.28
C ALA A 322 -16.04 -17.56 22.37
N ASN A 323 -16.98 -18.45 22.02
CA ASN A 323 -17.93 -19.07 22.94
C ASN A 323 -17.24 -20.01 23.95
N LEU A 324 -16.13 -20.64 23.58
CA LEU A 324 -15.31 -21.47 24.46
C LEU A 324 -14.39 -20.66 25.40
N GLY A 325 -14.41 -19.32 25.32
CA GLY A 325 -13.52 -18.48 26.11
C GLY A 325 -12.08 -18.43 25.60
N ALA A 326 -11.78 -19.01 24.44
CA ALA A 326 -10.46 -18.97 23.82
C ALA A 326 -10.14 -17.63 23.14
N GLY A 327 -11.13 -16.74 23.04
CA GLY A 327 -10.99 -15.34 22.60
C GLY A 327 -10.27 -15.20 21.27
N PHE A 328 -9.48 -14.13 21.12
CA PHE A 328 -8.77 -13.85 19.87
C PHE A 328 -7.66 -14.86 19.55
N LEU A 329 -7.01 -15.48 20.57
CA LEU A 329 -6.03 -16.55 20.36
C LEU A 329 -6.70 -17.77 19.72
N GLY A 330 -7.88 -18.15 20.23
CA GLY A 330 -8.70 -19.19 19.64
C GLY A 330 -9.16 -18.85 18.22
N GLY A 331 -9.47 -17.59 17.94
CA GLY A 331 -9.78 -17.10 16.60
C GLY A 331 -8.62 -17.27 15.62
N ILE A 332 -7.40 -16.97 16.03
CA ILE A 332 -6.19 -17.22 15.23
C ILE A 332 -6.05 -18.71 14.93
N ALA A 333 -6.13 -19.56 15.96
CA ALA A 333 -6.05 -21.01 15.80
C ALA A 333 -7.13 -21.53 14.85
N ALA A 334 -8.40 -21.14 15.06
CA ALA A 334 -9.52 -21.53 14.21
C ALA A 334 -9.32 -21.09 12.75
N GLY A 335 -8.80 -19.89 12.53
CA GLY A 335 -8.53 -19.38 11.19
C GLY A 335 -7.47 -20.19 10.43
N PHE A 336 -6.40 -20.58 11.10
CA PHE A 336 -5.38 -21.45 10.50
C PHE A 336 -5.89 -22.89 10.29
N ILE A 337 -6.62 -23.46 11.25
CA ILE A 337 -7.23 -24.79 11.12
C ILE A 337 -8.19 -24.82 9.93
N ALA A 338 -9.09 -23.84 9.84
CA ALA A 338 -10.04 -23.72 8.75
C ALA A 338 -9.32 -23.53 7.40
N GLY A 339 -8.36 -22.62 7.34
CA GLY A 339 -7.64 -22.32 6.10
C GLY A 339 -6.86 -23.52 5.58
N TYR A 340 -5.98 -24.09 6.38
CA TYR A 340 -5.19 -25.26 5.96
C TYR A 340 -6.04 -26.53 5.83
N GLY A 341 -7.07 -26.70 6.68
CA GLY A 341 -8.01 -27.80 6.58
C GLY A 341 -8.78 -27.78 5.27
N VAL A 342 -9.37 -26.63 4.89
CA VAL A 342 -10.08 -26.46 3.61
C VAL A 342 -9.12 -26.62 2.43
N ALA A 343 -7.92 -26.05 2.49
CA ALA A 343 -6.91 -26.23 1.44
C ALA A 343 -6.49 -27.70 1.27
N GLY A 344 -6.36 -28.43 2.39
CA GLY A 344 -6.10 -29.87 2.40
C GLY A 344 -7.24 -30.67 1.80
N LEU A 345 -8.48 -30.44 2.25
CA LEU A 345 -9.69 -31.06 1.71
C LEU A 345 -9.84 -30.78 0.20
N ASN A 346 -9.54 -29.57 -0.23
CA ASN A 346 -9.59 -29.20 -1.64
C ASN A 346 -8.62 -30.01 -2.51
N ARG A 347 -7.46 -30.39 -1.98
CA ARG A 347 -6.48 -31.25 -2.70
C ARG A 347 -6.86 -32.72 -2.66
N LEU A 348 -7.45 -33.17 -1.56
CA LEU A 348 -7.81 -34.57 -1.35
C LEU A 348 -9.07 -34.97 -2.14
N ILE A 349 -10.09 -34.11 -2.16
CA ILE A 349 -11.38 -34.40 -2.80
C ILE A 349 -11.28 -34.15 -4.30
N ARG A 350 -11.40 -35.19 -5.10
CA ARG A 350 -11.46 -35.13 -6.57
C ARG A 350 -12.87 -35.50 -7.02
N LEU A 351 -13.50 -34.60 -7.76
CA LEU A 351 -14.87 -34.80 -8.27
C LEU A 351 -14.87 -34.90 -9.80
N PRO A 352 -15.85 -35.59 -10.40
CA PRO A 352 -16.12 -35.53 -11.82
C PRO A 352 -16.45 -34.07 -12.24
N ARG A 353 -16.12 -33.70 -13.50
CA ARG A 353 -16.26 -32.32 -14.02
C ARG A 353 -17.65 -31.71 -13.80
N HIS A 354 -18.71 -32.51 -13.93
CA HIS A 354 -20.09 -32.03 -13.75
C HIS A 354 -20.48 -31.72 -12.30
N LEU A 355 -19.71 -32.20 -11.30
CA LEU A 355 -19.92 -31.93 -9.87
C LEU A 355 -18.88 -30.96 -9.29
N GLU A 356 -17.91 -30.52 -10.07
CA GLU A 356 -16.79 -29.70 -9.60
C GLU A 356 -17.27 -28.34 -9.06
N GLY A 357 -18.38 -27.81 -9.58
CA GLY A 357 -19.01 -26.57 -9.09
C GLY A 357 -19.60 -26.69 -7.67
N LEU A 358 -19.97 -27.90 -7.22
CA LEU A 358 -20.47 -28.12 -5.84
C LEU A 358 -19.35 -28.08 -4.79
N LYS A 359 -18.12 -28.31 -5.20
CA LYS A 359 -16.96 -28.38 -4.30
C LYS A 359 -16.76 -27.11 -3.48
N PRO A 360 -16.61 -25.90 -4.08
CA PRO A 360 -16.38 -24.67 -3.34
C PRO A 360 -17.61 -24.14 -2.60
N VAL A 361 -18.84 -24.48 -3.05
CA VAL A 361 -20.07 -23.90 -2.50
C VAL A 361 -20.68 -24.76 -1.40
N LEU A 362 -20.56 -26.08 -1.49
CA LEU A 362 -21.20 -27.02 -0.56
C LEU A 362 -20.17 -27.87 0.21
N ILE A 363 -19.34 -28.62 -0.51
CA ILE A 363 -18.52 -29.67 0.09
C ILE A 363 -17.44 -29.08 0.99
N LEU A 364 -16.66 -28.14 0.49
CA LEU A 364 -15.57 -27.54 1.26
C LEU A 364 -16.06 -26.71 2.46
N PRO A 365 -17.10 -25.87 2.35
CA PRO A 365 -17.64 -25.16 3.51
C PRO A 365 -18.19 -26.12 4.57
N VAL A 366 -18.94 -27.14 4.20
CA VAL A 366 -19.53 -28.09 5.16
C VAL A 366 -18.46 -28.91 5.87
N LEU A 367 -17.59 -29.58 5.09
CA LEU A 367 -16.53 -30.43 5.67
C LEU A 367 -15.48 -29.60 6.41
N GLY A 368 -15.16 -28.41 5.89
CA GLY A 368 -14.25 -27.47 6.54
C GLY A 368 -14.80 -26.97 7.87
N THR A 369 -16.10 -26.64 7.93
CA THR A 369 -16.76 -26.24 9.18
C THR A 369 -16.81 -27.38 10.19
N LEU A 370 -17.16 -28.58 9.74
CA LEU A 370 -17.19 -29.77 10.60
C LEU A 370 -15.79 -30.04 11.19
N LEU A 371 -14.77 -30.08 10.34
CA LEU A 371 -13.39 -30.29 10.77
C LEU A 371 -12.94 -29.21 11.77
N THR A 372 -13.14 -27.93 11.43
CA THR A 372 -12.71 -26.80 12.28
C THR A 372 -13.48 -26.79 13.59
N GLY A 373 -14.81 -26.98 13.54
CA GLY A 373 -15.66 -26.98 14.72
C GLY A 373 -15.29 -28.08 15.70
N LEU A 374 -15.16 -29.33 15.22
CA LEU A 374 -14.78 -30.46 16.07
C LEU A 374 -13.38 -30.28 16.67
N LEU A 375 -12.40 -29.87 15.87
CA LEU A 375 -11.06 -29.60 16.39
C LEU A 375 -11.04 -28.47 17.42
N MET A 376 -11.85 -27.44 17.24
CA MET A 376 -11.96 -26.37 18.23
C MET A 376 -12.67 -26.80 19.50
N ILE A 377 -13.74 -27.58 19.41
CA ILE A 377 -14.51 -28.01 20.58
C ILE A 377 -13.74 -29.05 21.39
N ASP A 378 -13.21 -30.09 20.73
CA ASP A 378 -12.73 -31.29 21.42
C ASP A 378 -11.21 -31.27 21.69
N VAL A 379 -10.43 -30.50 20.92
CA VAL A 379 -8.96 -30.61 20.96
C VAL A 379 -8.27 -29.29 21.30
N VAL A 380 -8.55 -28.21 20.55
CA VAL A 380 -7.73 -26.99 20.58
C VAL A 380 -8.33 -25.92 21.48
N GLY A 381 -9.65 -25.78 21.53
CA GLY A 381 -10.32 -24.67 22.20
C GLY A 381 -10.07 -24.62 23.69
N GLY A 382 -10.15 -25.75 24.40
CA GLY A 382 -9.85 -25.84 25.82
C GLY A 382 -8.43 -25.37 26.17
N PRO A 383 -7.38 -26.02 25.65
CA PRO A 383 -6.00 -25.60 25.90
C PRO A 383 -5.70 -24.12 25.56
N VAL A 384 -6.32 -23.60 24.50
CA VAL A 384 -6.13 -22.18 24.12
C VAL A 384 -6.89 -21.25 25.07
N ALA A 385 -8.07 -21.65 25.57
CA ALA A 385 -8.80 -20.89 26.60
C ALA A 385 -8.01 -20.85 27.91
N ASP A 386 -7.42 -21.95 28.33
CA ASP A 386 -6.56 -22.02 29.52
C ASP A 386 -5.32 -21.13 29.36
N LEU A 387 -4.69 -21.16 28.19
CA LEU A 387 -3.57 -20.26 27.88
C LEU A 387 -3.99 -18.79 27.95
N LEU A 388 -5.15 -18.43 27.39
CA LEU A 388 -5.66 -17.06 27.46
C LEU A 388 -5.99 -16.67 28.90
N ALA A 389 -6.58 -17.55 29.68
CA ALA A 389 -6.86 -17.33 31.10
C ALA A 389 -5.57 -17.12 31.92
N ALA A 390 -4.54 -17.95 31.68
CA ALA A 390 -3.23 -17.79 32.30
C ALA A 390 -2.57 -16.45 31.93
N LEU A 391 -2.58 -16.08 30.64
CA LEU A 391 -2.09 -14.80 30.15
C LEU A 391 -2.85 -13.62 30.77
N THR A 392 -4.18 -13.70 30.84
CA THR A 392 -5.05 -12.69 31.45
C THR A 392 -4.72 -12.53 32.94
N SER A 393 -4.58 -13.63 33.68
CA SER A 393 -4.21 -13.61 35.11
C SER A 393 -2.84 -13.01 35.32
N TRP A 394 -1.87 -13.37 34.48
CA TRP A 394 -0.54 -12.79 34.50
C TRP A 394 -0.55 -11.29 34.25
N LEU A 395 -1.29 -10.82 33.22
CA LEU A 395 -1.40 -9.39 32.90
C LEU A 395 -2.11 -8.60 34.03
N ARG A 396 -3.17 -9.16 34.63
CA ARG A 396 -3.83 -8.55 35.79
C ARG A 396 -2.91 -8.47 37.01
N GLY A 397 -1.99 -9.42 37.15
CA GLY A 397 -0.99 -9.44 38.20
C GLY A 397 0.21 -8.51 37.96
N MET A 398 0.35 -7.96 36.74
CA MET A 398 1.45 -7.04 36.42
C MET A 398 1.25 -5.70 37.11
N GLN A 399 2.16 -5.36 38.02
CA GLN A 399 2.19 -4.09 38.78
C GLN A 399 3.62 -3.52 38.80
N GLY A 400 3.72 -2.22 39.00
CA GLY A 400 5.02 -1.56 39.13
C GLY A 400 5.86 -1.65 37.86
N SER A 401 7.10 -2.07 37.98
CA SER A 401 8.08 -2.08 36.87
C SER A 401 7.72 -3.00 35.71
N SER A 402 7.03 -4.12 35.98
CA SER A 402 6.62 -5.04 34.91
C SER A 402 5.49 -4.47 34.05
N ALA A 403 4.55 -3.74 34.65
CA ALA A 403 3.53 -3.00 33.89
C ALA A 403 4.16 -1.90 33.03
N VAL A 404 5.13 -1.16 33.57
CA VAL A 404 5.88 -0.14 32.82
C VAL A 404 6.59 -0.74 31.62
N LEU A 405 7.23 -1.89 31.78
CA LEU A 405 7.93 -2.57 30.69
C LEU A 405 6.95 -3.01 29.57
N LEU A 406 5.78 -3.54 29.94
CA LEU A 406 4.74 -3.88 28.95
C LEU A 406 4.24 -2.62 28.23
N GLY A 407 4.02 -1.52 28.95
CA GLY A 407 3.63 -0.24 28.37
C GLY A 407 4.67 0.31 27.40
N LEU A 408 5.96 0.24 27.76
CA LEU A 408 7.08 0.58 26.87
C LEU A 408 7.04 -0.24 25.58
N LEU A 409 6.85 -1.55 25.70
CA LEU A 409 6.83 -2.46 24.56
C LEU A 409 5.63 -2.17 23.62
N ILE A 410 4.42 -2.11 24.17
CA ILE A 410 3.22 -1.78 23.41
C ILE A 410 3.40 -0.42 22.74
N GLY A 411 3.86 0.58 23.49
CA GLY A 411 4.06 1.93 22.97
C GLY A 411 5.09 1.99 21.82
N ALA A 412 6.21 1.31 21.98
CA ALA A 412 7.21 1.19 20.92
C ALA A 412 6.66 0.53 19.66
N MET A 413 5.92 -0.59 19.81
CA MET A 413 5.30 -1.32 18.71
C MET A 413 4.26 -0.46 17.97
N MET A 414 3.48 0.37 18.67
CA MET A 414 2.47 1.23 18.07
C MET A 414 3.07 2.30 17.14
N ALA A 415 4.30 2.74 17.37
CA ALA A 415 4.95 3.77 16.58
C ALA A 415 6.02 3.25 15.59
N PHE A 416 6.35 1.95 15.66
CA PHE A 416 7.47 1.39 14.88
C PHE A 416 7.22 1.46 13.38
N ASP A 417 6.05 1.08 12.92
CA ASP A 417 5.67 1.00 11.51
C ASP A 417 4.31 1.66 11.17
N MET A 418 3.76 2.43 12.11
CA MET A 418 2.64 3.38 11.95
C MET A 418 1.47 2.86 11.10
N GLY A 419 0.81 1.80 11.56
CA GLY A 419 -0.25 1.10 10.84
C GLY A 419 0.23 -0.12 10.05
N GLY A 420 1.52 -0.44 10.14
CA GLY A 420 2.12 -1.65 9.59
C GLY A 420 1.89 -2.88 10.49
N PRO A 421 2.61 -3.99 10.18
CA PRO A 421 2.42 -5.27 10.87
C PRO A 421 2.67 -5.24 12.38
N VAL A 422 3.67 -4.50 12.84
CA VAL A 422 4.04 -4.44 14.27
C VAL A 422 3.00 -3.64 15.05
N ASN A 423 2.58 -2.49 14.52
CA ASN A 423 1.50 -1.68 15.07
C ASN A 423 0.20 -2.51 15.19
N LYS A 424 -0.18 -3.20 14.10
CA LYS A 424 -1.39 -4.04 14.09
C LYS A 424 -1.33 -5.18 15.09
N ALA A 425 -0.16 -5.79 15.30
CA ALA A 425 0.01 -6.84 16.30
C ALA A 425 -0.22 -6.31 17.71
N ALA A 426 0.35 -5.15 18.06
CA ALA A 426 0.14 -4.51 19.36
C ALA A 426 -1.34 -4.12 19.56
N TYR A 427 -1.97 -3.55 18.53
CA TYR A 427 -3.38 -3.16 18.59
C TYR A 427 -4.31 -4.38 18.70
N ALA A 428 -4.09 -5.44 17.88
CA ALA A 428 -4.88 -6.67 17.95
C ALA A 428 -4.74 -7.38 19.30
N PHE A 429 -3.53 -7.42 19.85
CA PHE A 429 -3.29 -7.93 21.21
C PHE A 429 -4.09 -7.13 22.24
N SER A 430 -3.98 -5.80 22.23
CA SER A 430 -4.64 -4.92 23.19
C SER A 430 -6.17 -4.99 23.09
N THR A 431 -6.72 -5.00 21.87
CA THR A 431 -8.17 -5.11 21.66
C THR A 431 -8.70 -6.51 21.97
N GLY A 432 -7.92 -7.55 21.70
CA GLY A 432 -8.27 -8.93 22.02
C GLY A 432 -8.48 -9.15 23.53
N LEU A 433 -7.73 -8.44 24.35
CA LEU A 433 -7.82 -8.50 25.81
C LEU A 433 -9.05 -7.78 26.39
N LEU A 434 -9.68 -6.87 25.64
CA LEU A 434 -10.92 -6.21 26.09
C LEU A 434 -12.04 -7.22 26.34
N ALA A 435 -12.13 -8.27 25.53
CA ALA A 435 -13.10 -9.34 25.74
C ALA A 435 -12.86 -10.14 27.04
N SER A 436 -11.64 -10.08 27.57
CA SER A 436 -11.22 -10.70 28.83
C SER A 436 -11.19 -9.68 29.99
N GLU A 437 -11.78 -8.49 29.79
CA GLU A 437 -11.85 -7.40 30.77
C GLU A 437 -10.48 -6.92 31.28
N VAL A 438 -9.45 -6.98 30.43
CA VAL A 438 -8.12 -6.41 30.68
C VAL A 438 -7.98 -5.15 29.84
N TYR A 439 -8.09 -3.99 30.47
CA TYR A 439 -8.25 -2.69 29.78
C TYR A 439 -6.98 -1.87 29.68
N SER A 440 -5.99 -2.09 30.57
CA SER A 440 -4.76 -1.30 30.62
C SER A 440 -3.90 -1.39 29.36
N PRO A 441 -3.74 -2.55 28.68
CA PRO A 441 -3.00 -2.62 27.42
C PRO A 441 -3.65 -1.78 26.31
N MET A 442 -4.99 -1.67 26.31
CA MET A 442 -5.70 -0.84 25.35
C MET A 442 -5.46 0.65 25.60
N ALA A 443 -5.44 1.08 26.87
CA ALA A 443 -5.09 2.45 27.23
C ALA A 443 -3.67 2.80 26.76
N ALA A 444 -2.70 1.92 27.00
CA ALA A 444 -1.32 2.10 26.55
C ALA A 444 -1.22 2.15 25.01
N ALA A 445 -1.92 1.27 24.30
CA ALA A 445 -1.92 1.24 22.84
C ALA A 445 -2.54 2.51 22.23
N MET A 446 -3.68 2.97 22.76
CA MET A 446 -4.33 4.17 22.24
C MET A 446 -3.53 5.43 22.50
N VAL A 447 -3.03 5.65 23.74
CA VAL A 447 -2.23 6.83 24.03
C VAL A 447 -0.95 6.86 23.21
N ALA A 448 -0.28 5.73 23.04
CA ALA A 448 0.94 5.62 22.27
C ALA A 448 0.72 5.87 20.77
N GLY A 449 -0.38 5.33 20.21
CA GLY A 449 -0.73 5.55 18.80
C GLY A 449 -1.13 6.99 18.50
N MET A 450 -1.76 7.69 19.46
CA MET A 450 -2.03 9.13 19.36
C MET A 450 -0.75 9.96 19.45
N THR A 451 0.21 9.54 20.27
CA THR A 451 1.45 10.27 20.57
C THR A 451 2.29 10.56 19.34
N ALA A 452 2.47 9.59 18.45
CA ALA A 452 3.34 9.70 17.29
C ALA A 452 2.93 10.85 16.35
N PRO A 453 1.70 10.89 15.79
CA PRO A 453 1.29 11.97 14.90
C PRO A 453 1.05 13.31 15.63
N ILE A 454 0.63 13.32 16.91
CA ILE A 454 0.50 14.55 17.70
C ILE A 454 1.89 15.14 18.00
N GLY A 455 2.87 14.30 18.34
CA GLY A 455 4.25 14.74 18.55
C GLY A 455 4.88 15.35 17.31
N LEU A 456 4.60 14.81 16.12
CA LEU A 456 4.98 15.41 14.84
C LEU A 456 4.28 16.76 14.62
N ALA A 457 2.99 16.86 14.85
CA ALA A 457 2.25 18.11 14.74
C ALA A 457 2.80 19.19 15.68
N MET A 458 3.17 18.81 16.91
CA MET A 458 3.84 19.70 17.83
C MET A 458 5.24 20.10 17.33
N ALA A 459 6.04 19.16 16.84
CA ALA A 459 7.37 19.42 16.33
C ALA A 459 7.37 20.39 15.15
N THR A 460 6.46 20.23 14.19
CA THR A 460 6.35 21.08 13.01
C THR A 460 5.95 22.51 13.35
N ARG A 461 5.24 22.74 14.45
CA ARG A 461 4.85 24.06 14.95
C ARG A 461 5.91 24.70 15.84
N LEU A 462 6.44 23.93 16.81
CA LEU A 462 7.41 24.45 17.78
C LEU A 462 8.82 24.63 17.18
N PHE A 463 9.20 23.82 16.22
CA PHE A 463 10.53 23.78 15.62
C PHE A 463 10.48 23.89 14.10
N ALA A 464 9.79 24.92 13.62
CA ALA A 464 9.50 25.15 12.20
C ALA A 464 10.76 25.22 11.31
N ASP A 465 11.93 25.57 11.89
CA ASP A 465 13.23 25.58 11.21
C ASP A 465 13.76 24.19 10.80
N ARG A 466 13.15 23.12 11.29
CA ARG A 466 13.52 21.73 10.99
C ARG A 466 12.63 21.09 9.93
N PHE A 467 11.61 21.77 9.47
CA PHE A 467 10.58 21.22 8.59
C PHE A 467 10.34 22.12 7.38
N THR A 468 10.19 21.52 6.20
CA THR A 468 9.79 22.23 4.99
C THR A 468 8.34 22.73 5.11
N LEU A 469 7.92 23.64 4.22
CA LEU A 469 6.54 24.14 4.19
C LEU A 469 5.54 22.99 4.05
N GLU A 470 5.80 22.07 3.12
CA GLU A 470 4.98 20.88 2.90
C GLU A 470 4.88 20.00 4.17
N GLU A 471 5.99 19.79 4.87
CA GLU A 471 5.99 19.03 6.13
C GLU A 471 5.19 19.73 7.22
N ARG A 472 5.17 21.06 7.26
CA ARG A 472 4.36 21.80 8.24
C ARG A 472 2.86 21.66 7.95
N GLU A 473 2.47 21.70 6.68
CA GLU A 473 1.09 21.46 6.26
C GLU A 473 0.67 20.02 6.59
N ALA A 474 1.51 19.02 6.26
CA ALA A 474 1.29 17.64 6.62
C ALA A 474 1.23 17.45 8.15
N GLY A 475 1.96 18.25 8.94
CA GLY A 475 1.92 18.23 10.40
C GLY A 475 0.55 18.58 10.96
N ASN A 476 -0.17 19.53 10.35
CA ASN A 476 -1.54 19.86 10.77
C ASN A 476 -2.48 18.69 10.56
N ALA A 477 -2.42 18.04 9.40
CA ALA A 477 -3.22 16.85 9.11
C ALA A 477 -2.85 15.68 10.06
N ALA A 478 -1.55 15.46 10.31
CA ALA A 478 -1.10 14.44 11.25
C ALA A 478 -1.65 14.67 12.66
N GLY A 479 -1.71 15.92 13.13
CA GLY A 479 -2.29 16.27 14.43
C GLY A 479 -3.76 15.88 14.53
N VAL A 480 -4.56 16.21 13.53
CA VAL A 480 -6.00 15.85 13.49
C VAL A 480 -6.20 14.32 13.47
N LEU A 481 -5.41 13.63 12.63
CA LEU A 481 -5.43 12.17 12.58
C LEU A 481 -5.01 11.54 13.91
N GLY A 482 -3.98 12.10 14.57
CA GLY A 482 -3.52 11.66 15.87
C GLY A 482 -4.57 11.80 16.97
N LEU A 483 -5.35 12.88 16.95
CA LEU A 483 -6.47 13.05 17.87
C LEU A 483 -7.54 11.96 17.69
N ALA A 484 -7.74 11.47 16.48
CA ALA A 484 -8.66 10.38 16.17
C ALA A 484 -8.05 8.97 16.36
N PHE A 485 -6.83 8.85 16.88
CA PHE A 485 -6.08 7.60 17.01
C PHE A 485 -5.73 6.96 15.66
N VAL A 486 -5.37 7.77 14.67
CA VAL A 486 -4.91 7.31 13.35
C VAL A 486 -3.40 7.56 13.24
N THR A 487 -2.61 6.50 13.41
CA THR A 487 -1.13 6.54 13.46
C THR A 487 -0.52 6.85 12.10
N GLU A 488 -1.22 6.57 11.02
CA GLU A 488 -0.79 6.73 9.63
C GLU A 488 -0.48 8.18 9.26
N GLY A 489 -0.97 9.15 10.03
CA GLY A 489 -0.61 10.57 9.87
C GLY A 489 0.90 10.85 9.99
N ALA A 490 1.65 9.94 10.62
CA ALA A 490 3.11 10.04 10.76
C ALA A 490 3.91 9.50 9.56
N ILE A 491 3.28 8.71 8.68
CA ILE A 491 3.95 8.01 7.56
C ILE A 491 4.71 8.97 6.61
N PRO A 492 4.15 10.11 6.16
CA PRO A 492 4.86 10.99 5.23
C PRO A 492 6.22 11.48 5.77
N PHE A 493 6.31 11.70 7.08
CA PHE A 493 7.54 12.14 7.74
C PHE A 493 8.55 11.00 7.86
N ALA A 494 8.08 9.81 8.24
CA ALA A 494 8.91 8.62 8.34
C ALA A 494 9.45 8.16 6.97
N ALA A 495 8.69 8.33 5.91
CA ALA A 495 9.12 8.00 4.55
C ALA A 495 10.24 8.93 4.05
N ARG A 496 10.22 10.20 4.46
CA ARG A 496 11.25 11.19 4.06
C ARG A 496 12.55 11.05 4.87
N ASP A 497 12.47 10.77 6.16
CA ASP A 497 13.63 10.67 7.05
C ASP A 497 13.46 9.56 8.10
N PRO A 498 13.48 8.28 7.67
CA PRO A 498 13.16 7.15 8.55
C PRO A 498 14.11 7.03 9.73
N LEU A 499 15.40 7.30 9.52
CA LEU A 499 16.43 7.11 10.54
C LEU A 499 16.32 8.08 11.72
N ARG A 500 15.69 9.23 11.55
CA ARG A 500 15.51 10.23 12.61
C ARG A 500 14.08 10.28 13.11
N VAL A 501 13.12 10.15 12.21
CA VAL A 501 11.69 10.21 12.57
C VAL A 501 11.27 8.98 13.35
N ILE A 502 11.50 7.76 12.83
CA ILE A 502 11.02 6.52 13.48
C ILE A 502 11.55 6.38 14.91
N PRO A 503 12.86 6.54 15.21
CA PRO A 503 13.34 6.46 16.59
C PRO A 503 12.70 7.50 17.51
N SER A 504 12.44 8.72 17.01
CA SER A 504 11.79 9.78 17.80
C SER A 504 10.35 9.42 18.16
N LEU A 505 9.60 8.87 17.18
CA LEU A 505 8.23 8.41 17.39
C LEU A 505 8.18 7.22 18.36
N VAL A 506 9.05 6.24 18.17
CA VAL A 506 9.14 5.04 19.01
C VAL A 506 9.44 5.43 20.46
N LEU A 507 10.40 6.31 20.68
CA LEU A 507 10.78 6.72 22.04
C LEU A 507 9.63 7.46 22.74
N GLY A 508 9.00 8.43 22.08
CA GLY A 508 7.88 9.17 22.66
C GLY A 508 6.67 8.29 22.95
N SER A 509 6.30 7.43 22.01
CA SER A 509 5.17 6.50 22.17
C SER A 509 5.45 5.43 23.24
N ALA A 510 6.68 4.93 23.32
CA ALA A 510 7.08 4.00 24.38
C ALA A 510 6.92 4.63 25.76
N VAL A 511 7.38 5.88 25.94
CA VAL A 511 7.23 6.61 27.21
C VAL A 511 5.76 6.88 27.53
N ALA A 512 4.94 7.25 26.53
CA ALA A 512 3.50 7.42 26.73
C ALA A 512 2.82 6.13 27.21
N GLY A 513 3.13 5.00 26.58
CA GLY A 513 2.62 3.68 27.00
C GLY A 513 3.08 3.30 28.40
N ALA A 514 4.34 3.56 28.72
CA ALA A 514 4.91 3.31 30.05
C ALA A 514 4.22 4.10 31.15
N ILE A 515 4.01 5.41 30.94
CA ILE A 515 3.32 6.27 31.91
C ILE A 515 1.86 5.82 32.07
N SER A 516 1.16 5.51 30.97
CA SER A 516 -0.23 5.02 31.01
C SER A 516 -0.37 3.77 31.88
N MET A 517 0.52 2.80 31.71
CA MET A 517 0.54 1.58 32.51
C MET A 517 0.99 1.84 33.96
N ALA A 518 1.94 2.76 34.18
CA ALA A 518 2.43 3.11 35.51
C ALA A 518 1.34 3.75 36.37
N VAL A 519 0.49 4.60 35.79
CA VAL A 519 -0.62 5.22 36.48
C VAL A 519 -1.86 4.33 36.58
N GLY A 520 -1.83 3.13 36.01
CA GLY A 520 -2.96 2.20 36.00
C GLY A 520 -4.14 2.69 35.15
N ALA A 521 -3.86 3.44 34.09
CA ALA A 521 -4.93 3.88 33.20
C ALA A 521 -5.56 2.68 32.47
N GLU A 522 -6.88 2.67 32.40
CA GLU A 522 -7.67 1.65 31.70
C GLU A 522 -8.54 2.31 30.66
N LEU A 523 -8.72 1.65 29.53
CA LEU A 523 -9.60 2.10 28.44
C LEU A 523 -10.54 0.99 28.06
N LYS A 524 -11.85 1.23 28.23
CA LYS A 524 -12.92 0.24 28.05
C LYS A 524 -13.46 0.18 26.61
N VAL A 525 -12.96 1.01 25.71
CA VAL A 525 -13.36 1.05 24.31
C VAL A 525 -12.15 0.81 23.40
N PRO A 526 -12.34 0.13 22.27
CA PRO A 526 -11.20 -0.25 21.43
C PRO A 526 -10.71 0.87 20.50
N HIS A 527 -11.45 1.95 20.33
CA HIS A 527 -11.10 3.02 19.41
C HIS A 527 -11.77 4.34 19.82
N GLY A 528 -11.37 5.46 19.19
CA GLY A 528 -12.03 6.75 19.33
C GLY A 528 -11.11 7.93 19.70
N GLY A 529 -9.89 7.67 20.12
CA GLY A 529 -8.91 8.73 20.40
C GLY A 529 -9.42 9.73 21.43
N ILE A 530 -9.27 11.03 21.14
CA ILE A 530 -9.69 12.11 22.05
C ILE A 530 -11.21 12.14 22.30
N PHE A 531 -12.01 11.63 21.37
CA PHE A 531 -13.47 11.64 21.47
C PHE A 531 -14.01 10.75 22.60
N VAL A 532 -13.19 9.83 23.10
CA VAL A 532 -13.55 8.94 24.22
C VAL A 532 -13.26 9.59 25.57
N LEU A 533 -12.34 10.54 25.66
CA LEU A 533 -11.87 11.12 26.93
C LEU A 533 -12.97 11.86 27.72
N PRO A 534 -13.93 12.58 27.07
CA PRO A 534 -15.01 13.21 27.80
C PRO A 534 -16.05 12.25 28.38
N ILE A 535 -16.03 10.97 27.95
CA ILE A 535 -17.03 9.98 28.38
C ILE A 535 -16.69 9.51 29.81
N PRO A 536 -17.61 9.69 30.77
CA PRO A 536 -17.36 9.30 32.16
C PRO A 536 -17.01 7.81 32.26
N ASN A 537 -15.93 7.50 32.99
CA ASN A 537 -15.45 6.14 33.24
C ASN A 537 -15.06 5.29 32.00
N ALA A 538 -15.04 5.86 30.80
CA ALA A 538 -14.49 5.19 29.62
C ALA A 538 -12.97 5.06 29.71
N VAL A 539 -12.32 6.10 30.28
CA VAL A 539 -10.89 6.11 30.62
C VAL A 539 -10.74 6.33 32.11
N THR A 540 -10.09 5.40 32.82
CA THR A 540 -9.73 5.60 34.23
C THR A 540 -8.44 6.40 34.33
N HIS A 541 -8.21 7.05 35.47
CA HIS A 541 -7.01 7.87 35.70
C HIS A 541 -6.73 8.88 34.57
N LEU A 542 -7.79 9.58 34.12
CA LEU A 542 -7.75 10.47 32.96
C LEU A 542 -6.60 11.50 33.01
N GLY A 543 -6.32 12.07 34.20
CA GLY A 543 -5.20 13.02 34.38
C GLY A 543 -3.85 12.39 34.07
N GLY A 544 -3.63 11.16 34.52
CA GLY A 544 -2.41 10.39 34.22
C GLY A 544 -2.32 10.00 32.75
N TYR A 545 -3.47 9.65 32.13
CA TYR A 545 -3.54 9.35 30.70
C TYR A 545 -3.20 10.58 29.84
N LEU A 546 -3.73 11.75 30.17
CA LEU A 546 -3.41 13.00 29.49
C LEU A 546 -1.95 13.41 29.69
N LEU A 547 -1.40 13.20 30.90
CA LEU A 547 0.02 13.40 31.16
C LEU A 547 0.88 12.49 30.29
N ALA A 548 0.51 11.22 30.14
CA ALA A 548 1.19 10.28 29.27
C ALA A 548 1.21 10.77 27.80
N LEU A 549 0.06 11.21 27.28
CA LEU A 549 -0.06 11.75 25.92
C LEU A 549 0.83 12.99 25.73
N LEU A 550 0.77 13.94 26.64
CA LEU A 550 1.56 15.17 26.58
C LEU A 550 3.05 14.90 26.70
N ALA A 551 3.47 14.11 27.69
CA ALA A 551 4.88 13.79 27.92
C ALA A 551 5.49 13.05 26.71
N GLY A 552 4.80 12.05 26.18
CA GLY A 552 5.24 11.32 25.00
C GLY A 552 5.30 12.18 23.75
N SER A 553 4.27 13.01 23.51
CA SER A 553 4.22 13.91 22.35
C SER A 553 5.31 14.98 22.42
N LEU A 554 5.55 15.54 23.60
CA LEU A 554 6.62 16.52 23.81
C LEU A 554 7.99 15.86 23.63
N LEU A 555 8.20 14.67 24.18
CA LEU A 555 9.44 13.92 24.00
C LEU A 555 9.69 13.63 22.51
N THR A 556 8.67 13.19 21.78
CA THR A 556 8.75 13.02 20.32
C THR A 556 9.22 14.31 19.63
N ALA A 557 8.59 15.45 19.97
CA ALA A 557 8.93 16.75 19.39
C ALA A 557 10.36 17.17 19.69
N VAL A 558 10.81 16.99 20.94
CA VAL A 558 12.19 17.29 21.37
C VAL A 558 13.20 16.39 20.66
N CYS A 559 12.93 15.08 20.57
CA CYS A 559 13.81 14.15 19.84
C CYS A 559 13.93 14.56 18.36
N LEU A 560 12.83 14.94 17.71
CA LEU A 560 12.86 15.45 16.35
C LEU A 560 13.68 16.74 16.22
N ARG A 561 13.57 17.66 17.17
CA ARG A 561 14.41 18.86 17.23
C ARG A 561 15.90 18.53 17.28
N LEU A 562 16.27 17.54 18.06
CA LEU A 562 17.66 17.14 18.24
C LEU A 562 18.22 16.36 17.06
N LEU A 563 17.43 15.44 16.52
CA LEU A 563 17.89 14.50 15.51
C LEU A 563 17.74 15.03 14.06
N LYS A 564 16.67 15.76 13.76
CA LYS A 564 16.38 16.23 12.41
C LYS A 564 17.27 17.44 12.04
N LYS A 565 17.87 17.42 10.86
CA LYS A 565 18.69 18.54 10.36
C LYS A 565 17.82 19.76 10.07
N PRO A 566 18.36 20.99 10.15
CA PRO A 566 17.66 22.17 9.68
C PRO A 566 17.16 22.00 8.24
N ALA A 567 15.94 22.46 7.96
CA ALA A 567 15.43 22.49 6.60
C ALA A 567 16.22 23.53 5.78
N PRO A 568 16.45 23.33 4.48
CA PRO A 568 17.00 24.36 3.62
C PRO A 568 16.13 25.62 3.73
N PRO A 569 16.72 26.82 3.69
CA PRO A 569 15.94 28.06 3.62
C PRO A 569 15.01 28.00 2.39
N ALA A 570 13.75 28.41 2.59
CA ALA A 570 12.72 28.41 1.54
C ALA A 570 13.00 29.45 0.47
#